data_464094f8a0b86cf6c9ea87b1a3cbaae3
#
_entry.id   464094f8a0b86cf6c9ea87b1a3cbaae3
#
_cell.length_a   1.000
_cell.length_b   1.000
_cell.length_c   1.000
_cell.angle_alpha   90.00
_cell.angle_beta   90.00
_cell.angle_gamma   90.00
#
_symmetry.space_group_name_H-M   'P 1'
#
loop_
_entity.id
_entity.type
_entity.pdbx_description
1 polymer ?
#
loop_
_entity_poly.entity_id
_entity_poly.type
_entity_poly.pdbx_seq_one_letter_code
_entity_poly.pdbx_strand_id
1 'polypeptide(L)'
;ADKILTIFTKEKGKIETVARGARRPRNRLVGASQQFSYIKMLVFEGKGLDQLSQAEIIRSFVTLRDDLIKMAYASWWSEILDVFLPLGEVNSDLFLFTIAGLLVLEKVEEPAILSRAFELRLLKYLGYEPALDRCVRCSKGPNISPAGFSLDEGGIVCQKCWQQKPLKLLSLSSSTLEVLNKLSQVDLRIVSKLKIDEHLQTEIDRILVSFIQF
;
A
#
# COMPACT_ATOMS: atom_id res chain seq x y z
N ALA A 1 25.50 1.39 -18.91
CA ALA A 1 24.12 0.92 -18.91
C ALA A 1 23.27 1.77 -17.99
N ASP A 2 22.07 2.14 -18.42
CA ASP A 2 21.16 3.05 -17.77
C ASP A 2 20.09 2.29 -16.97
N LYS A 3 19.37 2.96 -16.10
CA LYS A 3 18.16 2.46 -15.43
C LYS A 3 17.01 3.39 -15.77
N ILE A 4 15.84 2.83 -16.01
CA ILE A 4 14.57 3.56 -15.95
C ILE A 4 14.04 3.38 -14.53
N LEU A 5 13.58 4.47 -13.92
CA LEU A 5 13.11 4.50 -12.56
C LEU A 5 11.71 5.09 -12.54
N THR A 6 10.78 4.39 -11.93
CA THR A 6 9.51 4.97 -11.47
C THR A 6 9.74 5.52 -10.07
N ILE A 7 9.48 6.81 -9.86
CA ILE A 7 9.76 7.50 -8.60
C ILE A 7 8.48 8.18 -8.12
N PHE A 8 8.05 7.87 -6.89
CA PHE A 8 6.99 8.62 -6.23
C PHE A 8 7.62 9.83 -5.53
N THR A 9 7.18 11.03 -5.87
CA THR A 9 7.71 12.29 -5.37
C THR A 9 6.67 13.08 -4.61
N LYS A 10 7.13 13.92 -3.68
CA LYS A 10 6.23 14.78 -2.89
C LYS A 10 5.60 15.89 -3.74
N GLU A 11 6.33 16.43 -4.72
CA GLU A 11 6.00 17.68 -5.42
C GLU A 11 5.45 17.46 -6.83
N LYS A 12 5.81 16.35 -7.49
CA LYS A 12 5.40 16.02 -8.86
C LYS A 12 4.62 14.71 -8.96
N GLY A 13 4.24 14.08 -7.83
CA GLY A 13 3.58 12.78 -7.82
C GLY A 13 4.49 11.67 -8.35
N LYS A 14 3.90 10.69 -9.04
CA LYS A 14 4.64 9.61 -9.69
C LYS A 14 5.25 10.10 -11.01
N ILE A 15 6.55 9.90 -11.19
CA ILE A 15 7.29 10.27 -12.40
C ILE A 15 8.14 9.11 -12.89
N GLU A 16 8.42 9.10 -14.20
CA GLU A 16 9.38 8.18 -14.81
C GLU A 16 10.62 8.94 -15.25
N THR A 17 11.79 8.41 -14.88
CA THR A 17 13.07 9.06 -15.18
C THR A 17 14.09 8.07 -15.70
N VAL A 18 15.04 8.55 -16.52
CA VAL A 18 16.23 7.80 -16.89
C VAL A 18 17.41 8.22 -16.02
N ALA A 19 18.01 7.27 -15.31
CA ALA A 19 19.27 7.44 -14.58
C ALA A 19 20.43 6.94 -15.41
N ARG A 20 21.11 7.84 -16.13
CA ARG A 20 22.19 7.47 -17.05
C ARG A 20 23.42 6.94 -16.34
N GLY A 21 23.91 5.80 -16.80
CA GLY A 21 25.08 5.14 -16.23
C GLY A 21 24.86 4.54 -14.84
N ALA A 22 23.65 4.49 -14.32
CA ALA A 22 23.34 4.03 -12.97
C ALA A 22 23.65 2.53 -12.70
N ARG A 23 24.02 1.76 -13.73
CA ARG A 23 24.53 0.39 -13.58
C ARG A 23 26.07 0.32 -13.53
N ARG A 24 26.77 1.43 -13.71
CA ARG A 24 28.24 1.47 -13.65
C ARG A 24 28.70 1.65 -12.19
N PRO A 25 29.58 0.80 -11.64
CA PRO A 25 29.88 0.77 -10.20
C PRO A 25 30.36 2.13 -9.60
N ARG A 26 31.01 2.95 -10.40
CA ARG A 26 31.53 4.27 -9.95
C ARG A 26 30.58 5.45 -10.20
N ASN A 27 29.38 5.19 -10.71
CA ASN A 27 28.43 6.27 -10.98
C ASN A 27 27.78 6.76 -9.68
N ARG A 28 27.63 8.09 -9.53
CA ARG A 28 27.05 8.73 -8.35
C ARG A 28 25.58 8.32 -8.11
N LEU A 29 24.86 7.91 -9.15
CA LEU A 29 23.46 7.52 -9.06
C LEU A 29 23.24 6.06 -8.65
N VAL A 30 24.30 5.25 -8.49
CA VAL A 30 24.16 3.81 -8.14
C VAL A 30 23.36 3.61 -6.86
N GLY A 31 23.75 4.28 -5.77
CA GLY A 31 23.05 4.18 -4.49
C GLY A 31 21.64 4.76 -4.51
N ALA A 32 21.50 5.97 -5.11
CA ALA A 32 20.22 6.66 -5.20
C ALA A 32 19.18 5.93 -6.08
N SER A 33 19.64 5.10 -7.03
CA SER A 33 18.80 4.30 -7.92
C SER A 33 18.49 2.88 -7.39
N GLN A 34 18.76 2.63 -6.13
CA GLN A 34 18.32 1.39 -5.47
C GLN A 34 16.86 1.52 -5.03
N GLN A 35 16.15 0.38 -5.00
CA GLN A 35 14.78 0.35 -4.50
C GLN A 35 14.70 0.90 -3.07
N PHE A 36 13.60 1.56 -2.76
CA PHE A 36 13.30 2.16 -1.45
C PHE A 36 14.30 3.23 -1.00
N SER A 37 15.12 3.79 -1.91
CA SER A 37 15.97 4.93 -1.57
C SER A 37 15.12 6.21 -1.49
N TYR A 38 15.05 6.82 -0.30
CA TYR A 38 14.49 8.16 -0.13
C TYR A 38 15.56 9.18 -0.45
N ILE A 39 15.33 9.96 -1.49
CA ILE A 39 16.33 10.86 -2.07
C ILE A 39 15.78 12.27 -2.25
N LYS A 40 16.67 13.25 -2.18
CA LYS A 40 16.47 14.57 -2.77
C LYS A 40 17.13 14.56 -4.15
N MET A 41 16.44 15.04 -5.16
CA MET A 41 16.92 14.90 -6.53
C MET A 41 16.70 16.13 -7.38
N LEU A 42 17.51 16.27 -8.41
CA LEU A 42 17.35 17.20 -9.52
C LEU A 42 17.04 16.43 -10.79
N VAL A 43 15.91 16.75 -11.39
CA VAL A 43 15.40 16.13 -12.62
C VAL A 43 15.30 17.18 -13.69
N PHE A 44 15.82 16.90 -14.90
CA PHE A 44 15.62 17.70 -16.09
C PHE A 44 14.53 17.10 -16.95
N GLU A 45 13.61 17.93 -17.38
CA GLU A 45 12.54 17.54 -18.28
C GLU A 45 13.14 17.16 -19.66
N GLY A 46 12.72 15.98 -20.16
CA GLY A 46 13.12 15.45 -21.46
C GLY A 46 11.98 15.50 -22.46
N LYS A 47 12.28 15.28 -23.73
CA LYS A 47 11.25 15.12 -24.80
C LYS A 47 10.46 13.79 -24.67
N GLY A 48 10.85 12.91 -23.78
CA GLY A 48 10.22 11.63 -23.46
C GLY A 48 10.34 11.40 -21.94
N LEU A 49 11.22 10.49 -21.52
CA LEU A 49 11.49 10.31 -20.09
C LEU A 49 12.33 11.47 -19.55
N ASP A 50 11.99 11.93 -18.36
CA ASP A 50 12.80 12.88 -17.61
C ASP A 50 14.16 12.29 -17.26
N GLN A 51 15.18 13.14 -17.09
CA GLN A 51 16.53 12.70 -16.74
C GLN A 51 16.87 13.01 -15.30
N LEU A 52 17.13 11.96 -14.49
CA LEU A 52 17.70 12.11 -13.16
C LEU A 52 19.16 12.55 -13.30
N SER A 53 19.46 13.79 -12.90
CA SER A 53 20.78 14.40 -13.05
C SER A 53 21.61 14.28 -11.79
N GLN A 54 21.01 14.63 -10.63
CA GLN A 54 21.67 14.59 -9.34
C GLN A 54 20.72 13.97 -8.31
N ALA A 55 21.29 13.26 -7.35
CA ALA A 55 20.54 12.71 -6.24
C ALA A 55 21.40 12.68 -4.98
N GLU A 56 20.82 13.10 -3.88
CA GLU A 56 21.35 13.01 -2.51
C GLU A 56 20.49 12.02 -1.74
N ILE A 57 21.11 11.02 -1.09
CA ILE A 57 20.41 10.02 -0.31
C ILE A 57 20.07 10.60 1.06
N ILE A 58 18.78 10.77 1.35
CA ILE A 58 18.27 11.15 2.67
C ILE A 58 18.23 9.90 3.55
N ARG A 59 17.69 8.76 3.00
CA ARG A 59 17.67 7.47 3.67
C ARG A 59 17.70 6.34 2.65
N SER A 60 18.54 5.34 2.87
CA SER A 60 18.73 4.24 1.93
C SER A 60 17.85 3.01 2.19
N PHE A 61 17.25 2.88 3.38
CA PHE A 61 16.47 1.70 3.81
C PHE A 61 17.16 0.36 3.50
N VAL A 62 18.47 0.28 3.76
CA VAL A 62 19.27 -0.94 3.49
C VAL A 62 18.70 -2.15 4.20
N THR A 63 18.29 -1.99 5.47
CA THR A 63 17.73 -3.06 6.29
C THR A 63 16.45 -3.67 5.70
N LEU A 64 15.65 -2.92 4.94
CA LEU A 64 14.51 -3.48 4.19
C LEU A 64 14.97 -4.37 3.02
N ARG A 65 16.10 -4.02 2.38
CA ARG A 65 16.62 -4.82 1.26
C ARG A 65 17.36 -6.06 1.70
N ASP A 66 17.89 -6.06 2.92
CA ASP A 66 18.62 -7.20 3.50
C ASP A 66 17.67 -8.24 4.13
N ASP A 67 16.40 -7.87 4.36
CA ASP A 67 15.36 -8.76 4.88
C ASP A 67 14.36 -9.10 3.77
N LEU A 68 14.36 -10.36 3.33
CA LEU A 68 13.53 -10.82 2.20
C LEU A 68 12.03 -10.61 2.44
N ILE A 69 11.56 -10.79 3.67
CA ILE A 69 10.14 -10.65 4.02
C ILE A 69 9.75 -9.18 3.97
N LYS A 70 10.53 -8.30 4.58
CA LYS A 70 10.28 -6.85 4.56
C LYS A 70 10.39 -6.29 3.14
N MET A 71 11.36 -6.77 2.36
CA MET A 71 11.50 -6.41 0.96
C MET A 71 10.26 -6.79 0.14
N ALA A 72 9.69 -7.97 0.38
CA ALA A 72 8.46 -8.42 -0.30
C ALA A 72 7.28 -7.49 0.01
N TYR A 73 7.06 -7.12 1.28
CA TYR A 73 5.99 -6.19 1.66
C TYR A 73 6.21 -4.78 1.11
N ALA A 74 7.43 -4.25 1.17
CA ALA A 74 7.74 -2.94 0.60
C ALA A 74 7.55 -2.93 -0.93
N SER A 75 7.91 -4.02 -1.63
CA SER A 75 7.67 -4.19 -3.07
C SER A 75 6.19 -4.24 -3.39
N TRP A 76 5.41 -4.99 -2.61
CA TRP A 76 3.95 -5.05 -2.75
C TRP A 76 3.29 -3.68 -2.60
N TRP A 77 3.68 -2.89 -1.58
CA TRP A 77 3.19 -1.53 -1.42
C TRP A 77 3.56 -0.60 -2.59
N SER A 78 4.78 -0.78 -3.11
CA SER A 78 5.24 0.00 -4.27
C SER A 78 4.47 -0.37 -5.54
N GLU A 79 4.10 -1.64 -5.72
CA GLU A 79 3.29 -2.10 -6.84
C GLU A 79 1.87 -1.55 -6.77
N ILE A 80 1.23 -1.55 -5.59
CA ILE A 80 -0.07 -0.89 -5.40
C ILE A 80 0.02 0.58 -5.79
N LEU A 81 1.03 1.30 -5.32
CA LEU A 81 1.25 2.70 -5.69
C LEU A 81 1.47 2.87 -7.20
N ASP A 82 2.23 1.99 -7.83
CA ASP A 82 2.52 2.07 -9.26
C ASP A 82 1.28 1.82 -10.11
N VAL A 83 0.43 0.87 -9.73
CA VAL A 83 -0.80 0.52 -10.46
C VAL A 83 -1.89 1.58 -10.26
N PHE A 84 -2.12 2.02 -9.02
CA PHE A 84 -3.30 2.85 -8.69
C PHE A 84 -3.02 4.36 -8.75
N LEU A 85 -1.77 4.79 -8.67
CA LEU A 85 -1.43 6.22 -8.73
C LEU A 85 -1.10 6.65 -10.15
N PRO A 86 -1.87 7.56 -10.76
CA PRO A 86 -1.55 8.09 -12.10
C PRO A 86 -0.22 8.86 -12.13
N LEU A 87 0.41 8.91 -13.29
CA LEU A 87 1.60 9.74 -13.50
C LEU A 87 1.25 11.23 -13.26
N GLY A 88 2.11 11.92 -12.53
CA GLY A 88 1.97 13.36 -12.26
C GLY A 88 0.92 13.73 -11.22
N GLU A 89 0.18 12.77 -10.66
CA GLU A 89 -0.78 13.06 -9.60
C GLU A 89 -0.07 13.34 -8.28
N VAL A 90 -0.17 14.59 -7.81
CA VAL A 90 0.50 15.06 -6.60
C VAL A 90 -0.36 14.76 -5.38
N ASN A 91 0.18 13.97 -4.46
CA ASN A 91 -0.43 13.69 -3.17
C ASN A 91 0.66 13.67 -2.08
N SER A 92 0.89 14.83 -1.47
CA SER A 92 1.94 15.00 -0.45
C SER A 92 1.66 14.19 0.82
N ASP A 93 0.40 14.02 1.19
CA ASP A 93 0.02 13.26 2.39
C ASP A 93 0.25 11.77 2.18
N LEU A 94 -0.11 11.24 1.00
CA LEU A 94 0.19 9.88 0.61
C LEU A 94 1.71 9.63 0.56
N PHE A 95 2.48 10.59 0.05
CA PHE A 95 3.95 10.49 0.04
C PHE A 95 4.50 10.38 1.47
N LEU A 96 4.08 11.26 2.38
CA LEU A 96 4.52 11.22 3.78
C LEU A 96 4.06 9.95 4.49
N PHE A 97 2.84 9.49 4.22
CA PHE A 97 2.32 8.23 4.74
C PHE A 97 3.16 7.04 4.26
N THR A 98 3.55 7.01 2.99
CA THR A 98 4.41 5.96 2.42
C THR A 98 5.78 5.91 3.12
N ILE A 99 6.43 7.06 3.30
CA ILE A 99 7.70 7.14 4.03
C ILE A 99 7.52 6.67 5.49
N ALA A 100 6.46 7.10 6.16
CA ALA A 100 6.17 6.66 7.53
C ALA A 100 5.96 5.14 7.62
N GLY A 101 5.26 4.55 6.65
CA GLY A 101 5.07 3.09 6.54
C GLY A 101 6.40 2.35 6.41
N LEU A 102 7.28 2.78 5.52
CA LEU A 102 8.61 2.18 5.34
C LEU A 102 9.48 2.29 6.61
N LEU A 103 9.39 3.42 7.33
CA LEU A 103 10.11 3.61 8.61
C LEU A 103 9.62 2.66 9.71
N VAL A 104 8.32 2.34 9.74
CA VAL A 104 7.77 1.37 10.69
C VAL A 104 8.12 -0.04 10.26
N LEU A 105 7.99 -0.36 8.97
CA LEU A 105 8.32 -1.68 8.40
C LEU A 105 9.78 -2.07 8.66
N GLU A 106 10.69 -1.11 8.59
CA GLU A 106 12.11 -1.33 8.87
C GLU A 106 12.36 -1.88 10.30
N LYS A 107 11.52 -1.48 11.27
CA LYS A 107 11.69 -1.78 12.69
C LYS A 107 10.85 -2.94 13.21
N VAL A 108 9.78 -3.30 12.52
CA VAL A 108 8.85 -4.33 12.98
C VAL A 108 9.44 -5.74 12.76
N GLU A 109 9.18 -6.67 13.68
CA GLU A 109 9.60 -8.07 13.56
C GLU A 109 8.61 -8.87 12.71
N GLU A 110 7.31 -8.67 12.93
CA GLU A 110 6.23 -9.37 12.22
C GLU A 110 5.44 -8.39 11.35
N PRO A 111 5.78 -8.25 10.06
CA PRO A 111 5.22 -7.20 9.20
C PRO A 111 3.82 -7.50 8.65
N ALA A 112 3.29 -8.73 8.79
CA ALA A 112 2.04 -9.13 8.14
C ALA A 112 0.87 -8.20 8.48
N ILE A 113 0.56 -8.03 9.78
CA ILE A 113 -0.56 -7.17 10.22
C ILE A 113 -0.29 -5.69 9.94
N LEU A 114 0.96 -5.25 10.05
CA LEU A 114 1.34 -3.91 9.64
C LEU A 114 0.99 -3.67 8.16
N SER A 115 1.29 -4.65 7.30
CA SER A 115 0.97 -4.55 5.87
C SER A 115 -0.53 -4.39 5.64
N ARG A 116 -1.37 -5.17 6.29
CA ARG A 116 -2.84 -5.05 6.16
C ARG A 116 -3.36 -3.68 6.59
N ALA A 117 -2.84 -3.14 7.71
CA ALA A 117 -3.20 -1.80 8.16
C ALA A 117 -2.72 -0.71 7.19
N PHE A 118 -1.51 -0.87 6.65
CA PHE A 118 -0.96 0.05 5.65
C PHE A 118 -1.79 0.03 4.36
N GLU A 119 -2.11 -1.16 3.84
CA GLU A 119 -2.89 -1.35 2.62
C GLU A 119 -4.29 -0.73 2.71
N LEU A 120 -5.02 -0.94 3.81
CA LEU A 120 -6.33 -0.33 4.03
C LEU A 120 -6.26 1.21 3.94
N ARG A 121 -5.25 1.80 4.56
CA ARG A 121 -5.08 3.26 4.53
C ARG A 121 -4.54 3.76 3.20
N LEU A 122 -3.68 2.98 2.54
CA LEU A 122 -3.21 3.25 1.20
C LEU A 122 -4.38 3.32 0.22
N LEU A 123 -5.27 2.32 0.24
CA LEU A 123 -6.48 2.28 -0.58
C LEU A 123 -7.39 3.50 -0.33
N LYS A 124 -7.50 3.94 0.93
CA LYS A 124 -8.23 5.17 1.26
C LYS A 124 -7.63 6.42 0.60
N TYR A 125 -6.30 6.60 0.68
CA TYR A 125 -5.61 7.70 0.00
C TYR A 125 -5.77 7.67 -1.52
N LEU A 126 -5.89 6.48 -2.08
CA LEU A 126 -6.06 6.24 -3.52
C LEU A 126 -7.54 6.31 -3.97
N GLY A 127 -8.50 6.47 -3.04
CA GLY A 127 -9.93 6.55 -3.35
C GLY A 127 -10.63 5.19 -3.53
N TYR A 128 -9.97 4.09 -3.17
CA TYR A 128 -10.47 2.71 -3.27
C TYR A 128 -10.77 2.09 -1.89
N GLU A 129 -11.13 2.93 -0.89
CA GLU A 129 -11.44 2.44 0.47
C GLU A 129 -12.58 1.42 0.44
N PRO A 130 -12.39 0.18 0.93
CA PRO A 130 -13.49 -0.78 1.03
C PRO A 130 -14.52 -0.33 2.06
N ALA A 131 -15.81 -0.50 1.74
CA ALA A 131 -16.89 -0.17 2.68
C ALA A 131 -17.01 -1.26 3.76
N LEU A 132 -16.45 -0.99 4.93
CA LEU A 132 -16.40 -1.90 6.07
C LEU A 132 -17.33 -1.47 7.22
N ASP A 133 -17.85 -0.24 7.21
CA ASP A 133 -18.67 0.34 8.27
C ASP A 133 -20.18 0.16 8.04
N ARG A 134 -20.59 -0.15 6.83
CA ARG A 134 -22.00 -0.27 6.42
C ARG A 134 -22.16 -1.27 5.27
N CYS A 135 -23.39 -1.80 5.15
CA CYS A 135 -23.74 -2.62 3.98
C CYS A 135 -23.78 -1.77 2.72
N VAL A 136 -23.07 -2.17 1.66
CA VAL A 136 -23.01 -1.44 0.38
C VAL A 136 -24.34 -1.33 -0.33
N ARG A 137 -25.31 -2.20 -0.02
CA ARG A 137 -26.64 -2.22 -0.67
C ARG A 137 -27.72 -1.42 0.05
N CYS A 138 -27.77 -1.49 1.38
CA CYS A 138 -28.84 -0.83 2.14
C CYS A 138 -28.34 0.28 3.07
N SER A 139 -27.02 0.53 3.06
CA SER A 139 -26.35 1.55 3.88
C SER A 139 -26.57 1.40 5.39
N LYS A 140 -27.09 0.25 5.87
CA LYS A 140 -27.17 -0.01 7.31
C LYS A 140 -25.77 -0.20 7.89
N GLY A 141 -25.50 0.47 8.96
CA GLY A 141 -24.36 0.37 9.87
C GLY A 141 -24.81 0.80 11.26
N PRO A 142 -23.96 0.94 12.24
CA PRO A 142 -23.01 -0.09 12.68
C PRO A 142 -23.76 -1.28 13.29
N ASN A 143 -23.10 -2.36 13.64
CA ASN A 143 -23.67 -3.61 14.22
C ASN A 143 -24.47 -4.46 13.22
N ILE A 144 -24.06 -4.50 11.97
CA ILE A 144 -24.61 -5.46 11.01
C ILE A 144 -23.91 -6.82 11.10
N SER A 145 -24.73 -7.89 11.01
CA SER A 145 -24.19 -9.23 10.75
C SER A 145 -23.85 -9.34 9.27
N PRO A 146 -22.57 -9.39 8.88
CA PRO A 146 -22.21 -9.52 7.47
C PRO A 146 -22.58 -10.91 6.95
N ALA A 147 -23.07 -10.99 5.70
CA ALA A 147 -23.12 -12.24 4.96
C ALA A 147 -21.74 -12.58 4.38
N GLY A 148 -20.96 -11.54 4.07
CA GLY A 148 -19.62 -11.62 3.55
C GLY A 148 -19.19 -10.32 2.88
N PHE A 149 -18.05 -10.37 2.20
CA PHE A 149 -17.47 -9.26 1.45
C PHE A 149 -17.66 -9.47 -0.05
N SER A 150 -18.18 -8.47 -0.74
CA SER A 150 -18.34 -8.44 -2.19
C SER A 150 -17.17 -7.71 -2.83
N LEU A 151 -16.44 -8.38 -3.71
CA LEU A 151 -15.41 -7.74 -4.53
C LEU A 151 -16.05 -6.77 -5.53
N ASP A 152 -17.10 -7.21 -6.23
CA ASP A 152 -17.79 -6.41 -7.25
C ASP A 152 -18.39 -5.11 -6.70
N GLU A 153 -18.92 -5.15 -5.46
CA GLU A 153 -19.57 -3.99 -4.82
C GLU A 153 -18.62 -3.23 -3.86
N GLY A 154 -17.39 -3.70 -3.70
CA GLY A 154 -16.33 -3.02 -2.94
C GLY A 154 -16.58 -2.96 -1.43
N GLY A 155 -17.29 -3.94 -0.82
CA GLY A 155 -17.53 -3.89 0.61
C GLY A 155 -18.43 -4.98 1.17
N ILE A 156 -18.86 -4.77 2.43
CA ILE A 156 -19.67 -5.76 3.16
C ILE A 156 -21.12 -5.76 2.70
N VAL A 157 -21.71 -6.96 2.63
CA VAL A 157 -23.13 -7.18 2.35
C VAL A 157 -23.77 -7.85 3.56
N CYS A 158 -24.89 -7.29 4.06
CA CYS A 158 -25.59 -7.90 5.20
C CYS A 158 -26.44 -9.10 4.79
N GLN A 159 -26.76 -9.96 5.76
CA GLN A 159 -27.57 -11.17 5.54
C GLN A 159 -28.90 -10.90 4.83
N LYS A 160 -29.60 -9.82 5.23
CA LYS A 160 -30.89 -9.46 4.62
C LYS A 160 -30.76 -9.15 3.13
N CYS A 161 -29.76 -8.35 2.75
CA CYS A 161 -29.56 -7.96 1.35
C CYS A 161 -29.06 -9.14 0.52
N TRP A 162 -28.23 -10.01 1.09
CA TRP A 162 -27.79 -11.22 0.42
C TRP A 162 -28.93 -12.19 0.17
N GLN A 163 -29.83 -12.40 1.15
CA GLN A 163 -31.01 -13.25 0.99
C GLN A 163 -31.95 -12.75 -0.10
N GLN A 164 -32.12 -11.43 -0.23
CA GLN A 164 -32.97 -10.81 -1.28
C GLN A 164 -32.37 -10.97 -2.68
N LYS A 165 -31.07 -10.83 -2.82
CA LYS A 165 -30.33 -10.95 -4.09
C LYS A 165 -28.97 -11.61 -3.83
N PRO A 166 -28.91 -12.95 -3.86
CA PRO A 166 -27.67 -13.69 -3.66
C PRO A 166 -26.60 -13.32 -4.70
N LEU A 167 -25.35 -13.27 -4.25
CA LEU A 167 -24.16 -13.11 -5.08
C LEU A 167 -23.00 -13.88 -4.43
N LYS A 168 -21.91 -14.02 -5.18
CA LYS A 168 -20.69 -14.61 -4.65
C LYS A 168 -20.04 -13.66 -3.67
N LEU A 169 -19.82 -14.11 -2.45
CA LEU A 169 -19.15 -13.36 -1.40
C LEU A 169 -17.89 -14.10 -0.92
N LEU A 170 -16.88 -13.34 -0.53
CA LEU A 170 -15.84 -13.87 0.32
C LEU A 170 -16.40 -13.98 1.75
N SER A 171 -16.08 -15.09 2.40
CA SER A 171 -16.45 -15.28 3.82
C SER A 171 -15.83 -14.16 4.65
N LEU A 172 -16.62 -13.60 5.55
CA LEU A 172 -16.22 -12.54 6.46
C LEU A 172 -16.94 -12.71 7.79
N SER A 173 -16.20 -13.09 8.82
CA SER A 173 -16.72 -13.16 10.19
C SER A 173 -16.91 -11.78 10.80
N SER A 174 -17.81 -11.67 11.78
CA SER A 174 -17.98 -10.40 12.52
C SER A 174 -16.70 -9.99 13.24
N SER A 175 -15.95 -10.94 13.78
CA SER A 175 -14.67 -10.68 14.46
C SER A 175 -13.63 -10.13 13.48
N THR A 176 -13.54 -10.68 12.28
CA THR A 176 -12.64 -10.16 11.22
C THR A 176 -13.04 -8.77 10.79
N LEU A 177 -14.35 -8.49 10.66
CA LEU A 177 -14.83 -7.15 10.34
C LEU A 177 -14.44 -6.12 11.42
N GLU A 178 -14.56 -6.47 12.69
CA GLU A 178 -14.12 -5.60 13.80
C GLU A 178 -12.62 -5.30 13.72
N VAL A 179 -11.80 -6.32 13.43
CA VAL A 179 -10.36 -6.16 13.27
C VAL A 179 -10.04 -5.27 12.07
N LEU A 180 -10.65 -5.48 10.90
CA LEU A 180 -10.46 -4.65 9.71
C LEU A 180 -10.79 -3.17 9.98
N ASN A 181 -11.93 -2.89 10.64
CA ASN A 181 -12.29 -1.55 11.06
C ASN A 181 -11.28 -0.92 12.01
N LYS A 182 -10.73 -1.69 12.94
CA LYS A 182 -9.68 -1.24 13.84
C LYS A 182 -8.37 -0.95 13.10
N LEU A 183 -7.95 -1.83 12.19
CA LEU A 183 -6.72 -1.67 11.40
C LEU A 183 -6.78 -0.44 10.48
N SER A 184 -7.96 -0.09 9.96
CA SER A 184 -8.12 1.10 9.11
C SER A 184 -7.87 2.42 9.84
N GLN A 185 -7.96 2.45 11.17
CA GLN A 185 -7.90 3.66 12.00
C GLN A 185 -6.66 3.74 12.88
N VAL A 186 -6.07 2.59 13.25
CA VAL A 186 -4.98 2.52 14.22
C VAL A 186 -3.68 3.12 13.67
N ASP A 187 -2.89 3.78 14.54
CA ASP A 187 -1.55 4.27 14.16
C ASP A 187 -0.63 3.09 13.82
N LEU A 188 0.05 3.16 12.67
CA LEU A 188 0.95 2.10 12.19
C LEU A 188 2.03 1.71 13.22
N ARG A 189 2.47 2.67 14.05
CA ARG A 189 3.49 2.45 15.09
C ARG A 189 3.03 1.53 16.20
N ILE A 190 1.72 1.38 16.39
CA ILE A 190 1.12 0.52 17.44
C ILE A 190 0.56 -0.78 16.86
N VAL A 191 0.36 -0.87 15.55
CA VAL A 191 -0.20 -2.06 14.88
C VAL A 191 0.61 -3.32 15.21
N SER A 192 1.94 -3.23 15.23
CA SER A 192 2.83 -4.35 15.55
C SER A 192 2.65 -4.94 16.96
N LYS A 193 1.97 -4.21 17.86
CA LYS A 193 1.64 -4.69 19.21
C LYS A 193 0.30 -5.43 19.28
N LEU A 194 -0.48 -5.42 18.20
CA LEU A 194 -1.76 -6.11 18.15
C LEU A 194 -1.51 -7.59 17.93
N LYS A 195 -2.00 -8.39 18.89
CA LYS A 195 -2.06 -9.85 18.71
C LYS A 195 -3.38 -10.20 18.04
N ILE A 196 -3.31 -10.76 16.86
CA ILE A 196 -4.46 -11.19 16.06
C ILE A 196 -4.34 -12.70 15.87
N ASP A 197 -5.44 -13.40 16.09
CA ASP A 197 -5.53 -14.84 15.89
C ASP A 197 -5.19 -15.21 14.45
N GLU A 198 -4.47 -16.31 14.23
CA GLU A 198 -4.00 -16.76 12.91
C GLU A 198 -5.16 -16.98 11.92
N HIS A 199 -6.30 -17.48 12.41
CA HIS A 199 -7.48 -17.66 11.58
C HIS A 199 -8.04 -16.31 11.08
N LEU A 200 -8.12 -15.31 11.96
CA LEU A 200 -8.56 -13.95 11.57
C LEU A 200 -7.57 -13.33 10.59
N GLN A 201 -6.27 -13.52 10.81
CA GLN A 201 -5.22 -13.04 9.91
C GLN A 201 -5.38 -13.64 8.51
N THR A 202 -5.59 -14.94 8.41
CA THR A 202 -5.82 -15.64 7.13
C THR A 202 -7.06 -15.10 6.40
N GLU A 203 -8.13 -14.80 7.13
CA GLU A 203 -9.36 -14.26 6.54
C GLU A 203 -9.15 -12.82 6.05
N ILE A 204 -8.44 -11.97 6.83
CA ILE A 204 -8.04 -10.61 6.45
C ILE A 204 -7.18 -10.63 5.19
N ASP A 205 -6.15 -11.48 5.15
CA ASP A 205 -5.25 -11.62 4.03
C ASP A 205 -6.00 -11.97 2.75
N ARG A 206 -6.88 -12.96 2.81
CA ARG A 206 -7.68 -13.37 1.66
C ARG A 206 -8.57 -12.24 1.15
N ILE A 207 -9.23 -11.50 2.03
CA ILE A 207 -10.13 -10.41 1.63
C ILE A 207 -9.34 -9.28 0.99
N LEU A 208 -8.29 -8.79 1.65
CA LEU A 208 -7.56 -7.62 1.16
C LEU A 208 -6.76 -7.91 -0.10
N VAL A 209 -6.06 -9.05 -0.15
CA VAL A 209 -5.31 -9.42 -1.36
C VAL A 209 -6.26 -9.62 -2.54
N SER A 210 -7.40 -10.31 -2.35
CA SER A 210 -8.39 -10.47 -3.42
C SER A 210 -8.98 -9.14 -3.86
N PHE A 211 -9.22 -8.22 -2.93
CA PHE A 211 -9.79 -6.90 -3.24
C PHE A 211 -8.82 -6.01 -4.01
N ILE A 212 -7.54 -6.03 -3.66
CA ILE A 212 -6.51 -5.23 -4.34
C ILE A 212 -6.23 -5.77 -5.75
N GLN A 213 -6.37 -7.09 -5.96
CA GLN A 213 -6.10 -7.73 -7.25
C GLN A 213 -7.31 -7.78 -8.18
N PHE A 214 -8.53 -7.42 -7.69
CA PHE A 214 -9.77 -7.40 -8.46
C PHE A 214 -9.86 -6.15 -9.33
#